data_fee4510edc1a6512a1e6321a6b2343f2
#
_entry.id   fee4510edc1a6512a1e6321a6b2343f2
#
_cell.length_a   1.000
_cell.length_b   1.000
_cell.length_c   1.000
_cell.angle_alpha   90.00
_cell.angle_beta   90.00
_cell.angle_gamma   90.00
#
_symmetry.space_group_name_H-M   'P 1'
#
loop_
_entity.id
_entity.type
_entity.pdbx_description
1 polymer ?
#
loop_
_entity_poly.entity_id
_entity_poly.type
_entity_poly.pdbx_seq_one_letter_code
_entity_poly.pdbx_strand_id
1 'polypeptide(L)'
;MALFEPAIAITLENEGSEYTVDPLDPGGATRYGISKRTYPTVDIKNLTKEGATAIYLRDFWKFGGIIDQSVANKVFDSYVNMEHIAIFLLQEIVLQVVKPDGIYGEVTEDAVNRMDPNALLTAYRAKLEQHYRNIVLAKPEEMKFLDGWLRRAKQ
;
A
#
# COMPACT_ATOMS: atom_id res chain seq x y z
N MET A 1 6.83 -12.69 -13.39
CA MET A 1 5.59 -12.56 -12.62
C MET A 1 5.95 -12.52 -11.14
N ALA A 2 5.46 -11.51 -10.44
CA ALA A 2 5.81 -11.30 -9.04
C ALA A 2 5.11 -12.29 -8.11
N LEU A 3 5.77 -12.60 -6.98
CA LEU A 3 5.29 -13.46 -5.92
C LEU A 3 4.68 -12.62 -4.79
N PHE A 4 3.67 -13.19 -4.12
CA PHE A 4 3.01 -12.54 -2.98
C PHE A 4 3.89 -12.52 -1.72
N GLU A 5 4.63 -13.59 -1.46
CA GLU A 5 5.40 -13.79 -0.23
C GLU A 5 6.43 -12.68 0.05
N PRO A 6 7.26 -12.23 -0.92
CA PRO A 6 8.16 -11.11 -0.68
C PRO A 6 7.42 -9.79 -0.44
N ALA A 7 6.29 -9.58 -1.11
CA ALA A 7 5.50 -8.36 -0.96
C ALA A 7 4.85 -8.26 0.43
N ILE A 8 4.19 -9.35 0.87
CA ILE A 8 3.52 -9.35 2.18
C ILE A 8 4.51 -9.28 3.34
N ALA A 9 5.72 -9.81 3.20
CA ALA A 9 6.74 -9.72 4.24
C ALA A 9 7.08 -8.25 4.57
N ILE A 10 7.29 -7.43 3.55
CA ILE A 10 7.56 -5.99 3.70
C ILE A 10 6.34 -5.27 4.30
N THR A 11 5.16 -5.54 3.78
CA THR A 11 3.93 -4.89 4.25
C THR A 11 3.64 -5.21 5.72
N LEU A 12 3.79 -6.46 6.16
CA LEU A 12 3.59 -6.83 7.57
C LEU A 12 4.64 -6.21 8.51
N GLU A 13 5.87 -6.00 8.04
CA GLU A 13 6.88 -5.25 8.78
C GLU A 13 6.45 -3.79 8.98
N ASN A 14 5.91 -3.16 7.94
CA ASN A 14 5.41 -1.80 8.00
C ASN A 14 4.15 -1.63 8.87
N GLU A 15 3.21 -2.57 8.78
CA GLU A 15 1.97 -2.54 9.57
C GLU A 15 2.19 -2.87 11.05
N GLY A 16 3.23 -3.65 11.37
CA GLY A 16 3.50 -4.12 12.73
C GLY A 16 2.57 -5.25 13.19
N SER A 17 2.90 -5.83 14.34
CA SER A 17 2.18 -6.99 14.91
C SER A 17 1.35 -6.66 16.15
N GLU A 18 1.43 -5.42 16.63
CA GLU A 18 0.79 -5.03 17.88
C GLU A 18 -0.73 -4.94 17.75
N TYR A 19 -1.41 -5.42 18.79
CA TYR A 19 -2.84 -5.18 18.95
C TYR A 19 -3.04 -3.81 19.58
N THR A 20 -3.71 -2.92 18.85
CA THR A 20 -4.03 -1.58 19.31
C THR A 20 -5.53 -1.37 19.38
N VAL A 21 -5.98 -0.59 20.35
CA VAL A 21 -7.37 -0.12 20.47
C VAL A 21 -7.30 1.38 20.64
N ASP A 22 -7.84 2.13 19.70
CA ASP A 22 -8.02 3.56 19.85
C ASP A 22 -9.41 3.81 20.50
N PRO A 23 -9.46 4.31 21.73
CA PRO A 23 -10.73 4.61 22.42
C PRO A 23 -11.57 5.68 21.71
N LEU A 24 -10.91 6.51 20.88
CA LEU A 24 -11.55 7.59 20.12
C LEU A 24 -11.96 7.14 18.71
N ASP A 25 -11.51 5.95 18.27
CA ASP A 25 -11.94 5.36 17.01
C ASP A 25 -13.04 4.29 17.24
N PRO A 26 -14.28 4.55 16.81
CA PRO A 26 -15.38 3.58 16.93
C PRO A 26 -15.15 2.24 16.19
N GLY A 27 -14.16 2.18 15.29
CA GLY A 27 -13.72 0.96 14.63
C GLY A 27 -12.61 0.21 15.36
N GLY A 28 -12.04 0.81 16.30
CA GLY A 28 -11.22 0.61 17.47
C GLY A 28 -10.08 -0.37 17.42
N ALA A 29 -10.31 -1.62 17.18
CA ALA A 29 -9.26 -2.64 17.28
C ALA A 29 -8.55 -2.87 15.94
N THR A 30 -7.19 -2.87 15.98
CA THR A 30 -6.36 -3.14 14.80
C THR A 30 -5.21 -4.07 15.19
N ARG A 31 -4.86 -5.01 14.31
CA ARG A 31 -3.69 -5.86 14.41
C ARG A 31 -3.20 -6.26 13.04
N TYR A 32 -1.89 -6.22 12.78
CA TYR A 32 -1.30 -6.46 11.46
C TYR A 32 -1.91 -5.59 10.35
N GLY A 33 -2.34 -4.35 10.65
CA GLY A 33 -3.03 -3.49 9.70
C GLY A 33 -4.51 -3.85 9.44
N ILE A 34 -5.00 -4.96 9.99
CA ILE A 34 -6.39 -5.40 9.83
C ILE A 34 -7.24 -4.80 10.96
N SER A 35 -8.26 -3.99 10.58
CA SER A 35 -9.12 -3.31 11.54
C SER A 35 -10.47 -4.01 11.73
N LYS A 36 -11.02 -3.89 12.93
CA LYS A 36 -12.36 -4.39 13.26
C LYS A 36 -13.44 -3.70 12.43
N ARG A 37 -13.23 -2.43 12.06
CA ARG A 37 -14.14 -1.68 11.20
C ARG A 37 -14.29 -2.33 9.83
N THR A 38 -13.17 -2.66 9.20
CA THR A 38 -13.16 -3.26 7.85
C THR A 38 -13.56 -4.72 7.88
N TYR A 39 -13.20 -5.42 8.96
CA TYR A 39 -13.45 -6.87 9.13
C TYR A 39 -14.24 -7.15 10.41
N PRO A 40 -15.54 -6.82 10.46
CA PRO A 40 -16.35 -6.88 11.68
C PRO A 40 -16.54 -8.30 12.23
N THR A 41 -16.37 -9.33 11.40
CA THR A 41 -16.50 -10.74 11.81
C THR A 41 -15.19 -11.38 12.26
N VAL A 42 -14.03 -10.72 12.03
CA VAL A 42 -12.72 -11.23 12.42
C VAL A 42 -12.46 -10.94 13.89
N ASP A 43 -11.92 -11.93 14.63
CA ASP A 43 -11.39 -11.74 15.97
C ASP A 43 -10.01 -11.08 15.89
N ILE A 44 -9.97 -9.75 15.86
CA ILE A 44 -8.76 -8.95 15.70
C ILE A 44 -7.77 -9.21 16.85
N LYS A 45 -8.27 -9.40 18.08
CA LYS A 45 -7.43 -9.62 19.25
C LYS A 45 -6.57 -10.89 19.14
N ASN A 46 -7.13 -11.95 18.60
CA ASN A 46 -6.47 -13.25 18.43
C ASN A 46 -6.00 -13.49 16.98
N LEU A 47 -6.05 -12.46 16.12
CA LEU A 47 -5.58 -12.60 14.75
C LEU A 47 -4.11 -12.97 14.70
N THR A 48 -3.79 -14.06 14.01
CA THR A 48 -2.41 -14.51 13.80
C THR A 48 -1.81 -13.86 12.56
N LYS A 49 -0.47 -13.94 12.42
CA LYS A 49 0.22 -13.47 11.22
C LYS A 49 -0.27 -14.21 9.97
N GLU A 50 -0.48 -15.52 10.07
CA GLU A 50 -0.99 -16.36 8.98
C GLU A 50 -2.42 -15.96 8.60
N GLY A 51 -3.27 -15.67 9.58
CA GLY A 51 -4.62 -15.17 9.36
C GLY A 51 -4.64 -13.82 8.64
N ALA A 52 -3.79 -12.88 9.06
CA ALA A 52 -3.63 -11.59 8.39
C ALA A 52 -3.10 -11.76 6.96
N THR A 53 -2.09 -12.60 6.76
CA THR A 53 -1.52 -12.95 5.44
C THR A 53 -2.59 -13.48 4.49
N ALA A 54 -3.47 -14.37 4.98
CA ALA A 54 -4.57 -14.91 4.17
C ALA A 54 -5.59 -13.82 3.76
N ILE A 55 -5.87 -12.87 4.65
CA ILE A 55 -6.73 -11.72 4.32
C ILE A 55 -6.09 -10.86 3.24
N TYR A 56 -4.81 -10.51 3.37
CA TYR A 56 -4.09 -9.72 2.37
C TYR A 56 -4.01 -10.40 1.00
N LEU A 57 -3.77 -11.72 0.97
CA LEU A 57 -3.77 -12.49 -0.27
C LEU A 57 -5.12 -12.45 -0.97
N ARG A 58 -6.20 -12.65 -0.23
CA ARG A 58 -7.56 -12.73 -0.77
C ARG A 58 -8.08 -11.38 -1.25
N ASP A 59 -7.86 -10.31 -0.46
CA ASP A 59 -8.58 -9.05 -0.62
C ASP A 59 -7.72 -7.94 -1.27
N PHE A 60 -6.39 -8.02 -1.19
CA PHE A 60 -5.49 -6.95 -1.65
C PHE A 60 -4.52 -7.37 -2.77
N TRP A 61 -4.13 -8.66 -2.84
CA TRP A 61 -3.14 -9.09 -3.82
C TRP A 61 -3.74 -9.26 -5.21
N LYS A 62 -3.29 -8.41 -6.14
CA LYS A 62 -3.68 -8.44 -7.56
C LYS A 62 -2.51 -8.07 -8.50
N PHE A 63 -1.30 -8.02 -7.98
CA PHE A 63 -0.10 -7.50 -8.67
C PHE A 63 0.83 -8.59 -9.22
N GLY A 64 0.35 -9.84 -9.26
CA GLY A 64 1.14 -10.98 -9.73
C GLY A 64 1.58 -10.90 -11.19
N GLY A 65 0.90 -10.11 -12.02
CA GLY A 65 1.26 -9.87 -13.43
C GLY A 65 2.41 -8.88 -13.61
N ILE A 66 2.79 -8.11 -12.59
CA ILE A 66 4.00 -7.27 -12.64
C ILE A 66 5.23 -8.17 -12.75
N ILE A 67 6.12 -7.88 -13.70
CA ILE A 67 7.29 -8.70 -13.98
C ILE A 67 8.38 -8.53 -12.92
N ASP A 68 8.68 -7.29 -12.55
CA ASP A 68 9.71 -6.97 -11.55
C ASP A 68 9.16 -7.08 -10.13
N GLN A 69 9.83 -7.90 -9.31
CA GLN A 69 9.40 -8.17 -7.93
C GLN A 69 9.48 -6.92 -7.03
N SER A 70 10.48 -6.07 -7.21
CA SER A 70 10.65 -4.88 -6.37
C SER A 70 9.56 -3.84 -6.66
N VAL A 71 9.18 -3.72 -7.94
CA VAL A 71 8.03 -2.89 -8.35
C VAL A 71 6.73 -3.42 -7.75
N ALA A 72 6.48 -4.73 -7.87
CA ALA A 72 5.29 -5.35 -7.31
C ALA A 72 5.20 -5.18 -5.77
N ASN A 73 6.31 -5.38 -5.07
CA ASN A 73 6.40 -5.16 -3.62
C ASN A 73 6.00 -3.73 -3.25
N LYS A 74 6.57 -2.75 -3.96
CA LYS A 74 6.30 -1.33 -3.70
C LYS A 74 4.87 -0.95 -4.00
N VAL A 75 4.33 -1.40 -5.13
CA VAL A 75 2.94 -1.13 -5.53
C VAL A 75 1.97 -1.76 -4.53
N PHE A 76 2.20 -3.01 -4.13
CA PHE A 76 1.37 -3.71 -3.15
C PHE A 76 1.38 -3.00 -1.79
N ASP A 77 2.55 -2.69 -1.23
CA ASP A 77 2.67 -2.00 0.05
C ASP A 77 1.97 -0.63 0.03
N SER A 78 2.15 0.11 -1.05
CA SER A 78 1.48 1.41 -1.23
C SER A 78 -0.04 1.25 -1.37
N TYR A 79 -0.50 0.21 -2.06
CA TYR A 79 -1.93 -0.10 -2.20
C TYR A 79 -2.57 -0.49 -0.87
N VAL A 80 -1.91 -1.29 -0.05
CA VAL A 80 -2.38 -1.61 1.30
C VAL A 80 -2.54 -0.34 2.15
N ASN A 81 -1.63 0.61 2.00
CA ASN A 81 -1.64 1.86 2.77
C ASN A 81 -2.66 2.89 2.28
N MET A 82 -2.84 3.04 0.96
CA MET A 82 -3.60 4.15 0.37
C MET A 82 -4.65 3.72 -0.67
N GLU A 83 -4.80 2.43 -0.91
CA GLU A 83 -5.75 1.86 -1.88
C GLU A 83 -5.68 2.53 -3.26
N HIS A 84 -6.82 3.01 -3.77
CA HIS A 84 -6.92 3.61 -5.10
C HIS A 84 -6.00 4.82 -5.32
N ILE A 85 -5.64 5.55 -4.27
CA ILE A 85 -4.71 6.70 -4.37
C ILE A 85 -3.32 6.22 -4.79
N ALA A 86 -2.83 5.10 -4.24
CA ALA A 86 -1.55 4.51 -4.64
C ALA A 86 -1.54 4.17 -6.14
N ILE A 87 -2.62 3.58 -6.65
CA ILE A 87 -2.75 3.24 -8.07
C ILE A 87 -2.85 4.50 -8.94
N PHE A 88 -3.61 5.50 -8.50
CA PHE A 88 -3.71 6.78 -9.20
C PHE A 88 -2.33 7.43 -9.38
N LEU A 89 -1.53 7.50 -8.30
CA LEU A 89 -0.18 8.06 -8.34
C LEU A 89 0.77 7.25 -9.25
N LEU A 90 0.63 5.93 -9.28
CA LEU A 90 1.37 5.05 -10.19
C LEU A 90 0.98 5.34 -11.65
N GLN A 91 -0.31 5.42 -11.93
CA GLN A 91 -0.86 5.70 -13.25
C GLN A 91 -0.42 7.05 -13.80
N GLU A 92 -0.30 8.07 -12.97
CA GLU A 92 0.24 9.38 -13.39
C GLU A 92 1.68 9.31 -13.92
N ILE A 93 2.41 8.26 -13.59
CA ILE A 93 3.78 8.01 -14.09
C ILE A 93 3.74 7.18 -15.37
N VAL A 94 2.97 6.09 -15.37
CA VAL A 94 3.05 5.07 -16.40
C VAL A 94 2.09 5.28 -17.58
N LEU A 95 0.97 6.01 -17.37
CA LEU A 95 -0.02 6.26 -18.42
C LEU A 95 0.25 7.61 -19.11
N GLN A 96 0.47 7.55 -20.43
CA GLN A 96 0.72 8.74 -21.24
C GLN A 96 -0.52 9.26 -21.96
N VAL A 97 -1.45 8.38 -22.29
CA VAL A 97 -2.60 8.67 -23.17
C VAL A 97 -3.93 8.52 -22.44
N VAL A 98 -3.99 7.60 -21.46
CA VAL A 98 -5.21 7.34 -20.69
C VAL A 98 -5.12 8.10 -19.36
N LYS A 99 -6.23 8.72 -18.95
CA LYS A 99 -6.30 9.41 -17.65
C LYS A 99 -6.24 8.41 -16.50
N PRO A 100 -5.50 8.72 -15.44
CA PRO A 100 -5.53 7.95 -14.19
C PRO A 100 -6.95 7.86 -13.61
N ASP A 101 -7.35 6.67 -13.16
CA ASP A 101 -8.64 6.39 -12.55
C ASP A 101 -8.52 5.73 -11.16
N GLY A 102 -7.30 5.36 -10.74
CA GLY A 102 -7.03 4.67 -9.49
C GLY A 102 -7.40 3.19 -9.48
N ILE A 103 -7.76 2.61 -10.63
CA ILE A 103 -8.15 1.20 -10.76
C ILE A 103 -7.00 0.43 -11.39
N TYR A 104 -6.46 -0.58 -10.66
CA TYR A 104 -5.44 -1.46 -11.20
C TYR A 104 -6.08 -2.52 -12.09
N GLY A 105 -5.65 -2.57 -13.33
CA GLY A 105 -6.07 -3.54 -14.33
C GLY A 105 -5.01 -3.73 -15.40
N GLU A 106 -5.34 -4.49 -16.45
CA GLU A 106 -4.43 -4.89 -17.53
C GLU A 106 -3.70 -3.71 -18.18
N VAL A 107 -4.41 -2.59 -18.42
CA VAL A 107 -3.81 -1.38 -19.01
C VAL A 107 -2.70 -0.80 -18.12
N THR A 108 -2.93 -0.75 -16.81
CA THR A 108 -1.94 -0.27 -15.84
C THR A 108 -0.78 -1.25 -15.74
N GLU A 109 -1.06 -2.55 -15.67
CA GLU A 109 -0.06 -3.61 -15.57
C GLU A 109 0.87 -3.62 -16.77
N ASP A 110 0.32 -3.55 -17.97
CA ASP A 110 1.08 -3.47 -19.22
C ASP A 110 1.98 -2.22 -19.26
N ALA A 111 1.45 -1.07 -18.83
CA ALA A 111 2.21 0.17 -18.78
C ALA A 111 3.37 0.09 -17.77
N VAL A 112 3.14 -0.47 -16.59
CA VAL A 112 4.17 -0.77 -15.58
C VAL A 112 5.27 -1.64 -16.16
N ASN A 113 4.90 -2.74 -16.83
CA ASN A 113 5.83 -3.72 -17.35
C ASN A 113 6.68 -3.24 -18.55
N ARG A 114 6.28 -2.13 -19.18
CA ARG A 114 7.06 -1.47 -20.26
C ARG A 114 8.12 -0.51 -19.75
N MET A 115 8.06 -0.09 -18.49
CA MET A 115 9.03 0.84 -17.92
C MET A 115 10.28 0.13 -17.39
N ASP A 116 11.40 0.84 -17.39
CA ASP A 116 12.56 0.42 -16.62
C ASP A 116 12.22 0.39 -15.13
N PRO A 117 12.41 -0.75 -14.43
CA PRO A 117 11.99 -0.91 -13.04
C PRO A 117 12.63 0.10 -12.08
N ASN A 118 13.93 0.43 -12.28
CA ASN A 118 14.63 1.35 -11.40
C ASN A 118 14.15 2.79 -11.61
N ALA A 119 13.92 3.19 -12.85
CA ALA A 119 13.36 4.50 -13.18
C ALA A 119 11.95 4.64 -12.61
N LEU A 120 11.11 3.60 -12.75
CA LEU A 120 9.76 3.58 -12.21
C LEU A 120 9.76 3.67 -10.67
N LEU A 121 10.57 2.87 -9.99
CA LEU A 121 10.67 2.90 -8.52
C LEU A 121 11.12 4.28 -8.03
N THR A 122 12.10 4.88 -8.70
CA THR A 122 12.59 6.23 -8.34
C THR A 122 11.47 7.26 -8.47
N ALA A 123 10.76 7.28 -9.59
CA ALA A 123 9.66 8.20 -9.84
C ALA A 123 8.49 7.97 -8.89
N TYR A 124 8.14 6.70 -8.63
CA TYR A 124 7.00 6.36 -7.78
C TYR A 124 7.26 6.71 -6.31
N ARG A 125 8.46 6.41 -5.78
CA ARG A 125 8.89 6.83 -4.44
C ARG A 125 8.80 8.34 -4.27
N ALA A 126 9.33 9.11 -5.21
CA ALA A 126 9.26 10.57 -5.18
C ALA A 126 7.81 11.09 -5.17
N LYS A 127 6.92 10.44 -5.94
CA LYS A 127 5.51 10.81 -6.01
C LYS A 127 4.77 10.48 -4.71
N LEU A 128 5.06 9.35 -4.08
CA LEU A 128 4.54 8.99 -2.77
C LEU A 128 4.98 9.97 -1.69
N GLU A 129 6.28 10.33 -1.65
CA GLU A 129 6.80 11.33 -0.72
C GLU A 129 6.10 12.69 -0.89
N GLN A 130 5.93 13.15 -2.13
CA GLN A 130 5.23 14.40 -2.41
C GLN A 130 3.77 14.34 -1.95
N HIS A 131 3.09 13.22 -2.15
CA HIS A 131 1.72 13.02 -1.68
C HIS A 131 1.62 13.17 -0.16
N TYR A 132 2.49 12.51 0.61
CA TYR A 132 2.50 12.63 2.07
C TYR A 132 2.80 14.06 2.55
N ARG A 133 3.73 14.76 1.89
CA ARG A 133 4.00 16.17 2.20
C ARG A 133 2.78 17.06 1.92
N ASN A 134 2.05 16.79 0.84
CA ASN A 134 0.82 17.52 0.52
C ASN A 134 -0.29 17.29 1.56
N ILE A 135 -0.41 16.06 2.12
CA ILE A 135 -1.33 15.79 3.22
C ILE A 135 -1.01 16.69 4.41
N VAL A 136 0.25 16.77 4.82
CA VAL A 136 0.67 17.60 5.96
C VAL A 136 0.49 19.10 5.70
N LEU A 137 0.71 19.55 4.46
CA LEU A 137 0.42 20.95 4.09
C LEU A 137 -1.06 21.28 4.23
N ALA A 138 -1.94 20.34 3.88
CA ALA A 138 -3.39 20.52 4.00
C ALA A 138 -3.90 20.31 5.43
N LYS A 139 -3.20 19.47 6.21
CA LYS A 139 -3.55 19.07 7.59
C LYS A 139 -2.30 19.05 8.46
N PRO A 140 -1.87 20.20 9.02
CA PRO A 140 -0.63 20.30 9.81
C PRO A 140 -0.59 19.39 11.04
N GLU A 141 -1.73 18.99 11.59
CA GLU A 141 -1.84 18.03 12.68
C GLU A 141 -1.31 16.63 12.35
N GLU A 142 -1.23 16.29 11.05
CA GLU A 142 -0.69 15.02 10.56
C GLU A 142 0.86 14.99 10.52
N MET A 143 1.52 16.10 10.82
CA MET A 143 2.99 16.21 10.80
C MET A 143 3.68 15.10 11.62
N LYS A 144 3.07 14.68 12.72
CA LYS A 144 3.58 13.62 13.61
C LYS A 144 3.78 12.26 12.91
N PHE A 145 3.09 12.02 11.79
CA PHE A 145 3.18 10.78 11.02
C PHE A 145 4.15 10.87 9.83
N LEU A 146 4.57 12.07 9.45
CA LEU A 146 5.31 12.32 8.21
C LEU A 146 6.61 11.51 8.13
N ASP A 147 7.39 11.45 9.19
CA ASP A 147 8.68 10.72 9.18
C ASP A 147 8.48 9.21 8.93
N GLY A 148 7.42 8.62 9.49
CA GLY A 148 7.04 7.23 9.24
C GLY A 148 6.61 7.02 7.80
N TRP A 149 5.78 7.90 7.27
CA TRP A 149 5.30 7.85 5.89
C TRP A 149 6.44 8.01 4.88
N LEU A 150 7.38 8.93 5.11
CA LEU A 150 8.53 9.13 4.23
C LEU A 150 9.50 7.93 4.25
N ARG A 151 9.71 7.30 5.42
CA ARG A 151 10.48 6.05 5.48
C ARG A 151 9.84 4.95 4.66
N ARG A 152 8.52 4.75 4.81
CA ARG A 152 7.75 3.76 4.04
C ARG A 152 7.78 4.08 2.54
N ALA A 153 7.68 5.33 2.14
CA ALA A 153 7.76 5.73 0.74
C ALA A 153 9.09 5.36 0.08
N LYS A 154 10.20 5.43 0.84
CA LYS A 154 11.57 5.17 0.35
C LYS A 154 11.95 3.70 0.27
N GLN A 155 11.29 2.82 0.99
CA GLN A 155 11.50 1.37 0.87
C GLN A 155 11.14 0.88 -0.53
#